data_e13ad9f5de5498bb60c69fb14ba8661e
#
_entry.id   e13ad9f5de5498bb60c69fb14ba8661e
#
_cell.length_a   1.000
_cell.length_b   1.000
_cell.length_c   1.000
_cell.angle_alpha   90.00
_cell.angle_beta   90.00
_cell.angle_gamma   90.00
#
_symmetry.space_group_name_H-M   'P 1'
#
loop_
_entity.id
_entity.type
_entity.pdbx_description
1 polymer ?
#
loop_
_entity_poly.entity_id
_entity_poly.type
_entity_poly.pdbx_seq_one_letter_code
_entity_poly.pdbx_strand_id
1 'polypeptide(L)'
;MDKSRYALNKELAQMLKGGVIMDVTTPEQARIAEAAGACAVMALERIPADIRAAGGVSRMSDPKMIKGIQEAVSIPVMAKCRIGHFVEAQILEAIEIDYIDESEVLSPADDVYHIDKTKFKVPFVCGARDLGEALRRIAEGASMIRTKGEPGTGDVVQAVRHMRAMNAEIRRVQNLREDELFEAAKQLQVPVDLLRYVHENGKLPVVNFAAGGVATPADAALMMQLGAEGVFVGSGIFKSGNPAKRAAAIVQSVTNYTDAKLIARLSEDLGEAMVGINENEIALLMAERGK
;
A
#
# COMPACT_ATOMS: atom_id res chain seq x y z
N MET A 1 23.02 2.45 6.07
CA MET A 1 21.92 3.46 6.09
C MET A 1 22.25 4.50 7.15
N ASP A 2 22.13 5.75 6.81
CA ASP A 2 22.11 6.81 7.82
C ASP A 2 20.88 6.58 8.73
N LYS A 3 21.14 6.21 9.98
CA LYS A 3 20.07 5.89 10.94
C LYS A 3 19.12 7.07 11.16
N SER A 4 19.62 8.30 11.04
CA SER A 4 18.81 9.51 11.19
C SER A 4 17.86 9.68 10.00
N ARG A 5 18.32 9.39 8.78
CA ARG A 5 17.48 9.47 7.58
C ARG A 5 16.38 8.41 7.57
N TYR A 6 16.70 7.18 7.97
CA TYR A 6 15.69 6.12 8.07
C TYR A 6 14.64 6.41 9.14
N ALA A 7 15.05 6.94 10.29
CA ALA A 7 14.14 7.37 11.33
C ALA A 7 13.17 8.45 10.79
N LEU A 8 13.69 9.47 10.12
CA LEU A 8 12.86 10.50 9.47
C LEU A 8 11.89 9.89 8.45
N ASN A 9 12.34 8.97 7.61
CA ASN A 9 11.48 8.32 6.61
C ASN A 9 10.32 7.55 7.26
N LYS A 10 10.56 6.87 8.39
CA LYS A 10 9.50 6.22 9.17
C LYS A 10 8.51 7.23 9.76
N GLU A 11 8.99 8.36 10.25
CA GLU A 11 8.13 9.42 10.76
C GLU A 11 7.29 10.06 9.66
N LEU A 12 7.86 10.28 8.46
CA LEU A 12 7.12 10.75 7.29
C LEU A 12 5.99 9.78 6.91
N ALA A 13 6.25 8.48 6.91
CA ALA A 13 5.22 7.47 6.69
C ALA A 13 4.17 7.42 7.82
N GLN A 14 4.60 7.59 9.07
CA GLN A 14 3.72 7.66 10.25
C GLN A 14 2.73 8.84 10.16
N MET A 15 3.09 9.95 9.53
CA MET A 15 2.19 11.10 9.33
C MET A 15 0.97 10.76 8.47
N LEU A 16 1.03 9.71 7.65
CA LEU A 16 -0.08 9.25 6.81
C LEU A 16 -1.09 8.36 7.54
N LYS A 17 -0.77 7.94 8.76
CA LYS A 17 -1.61 7.04 9.57
C LYS A 17 -3.01 7.59 9.74
N GLY A 18 -4.00 6.72 9.56
CA GLY A 18 -5.42 7.06 9.63
C GLY A 18 -5.96 7.69 8.33
N GLY A 19 -5.14 7.81 7.29
CA GLY A 19 -5.49 8.41 6.02
C GLY A 19 -5.81 7.42 4.91
N VAL A 20 -6.19 7.99 3.77
CA VAL A 20 -6.46 7.27 2.52
C VAL A 20 -5.52 7.78 1.44
N ILE A 21 -4.83 6.87 0.78
CA ILE A 21 -3.98 7.15 -0.37
C ILE A 21 -4.73 6.67 -1.62
N MET A 22 -4.89 7.56 -2.60
CA MET A 22 -5.69 7.28 -3.79
C MET A 22 -4.85 7.25 -5.06
N ASP A 23 -5.07 6.23 -5.89
CA ASP A 23 -4.47 6.15 -7.23
C ASP A 23 -5.13 7.17 -8.16
N VAL A 24 -4.32 7.96 -8.85
CA VAL A 24 -4.77 9.00 -9.78
C VAL A 24 -3.95 8.94 -11.07
N THR A 25 -4.61 9.22 -12.21
CA THR A 25 -3.99 9.17 -13.54
C THR A 25 -3.89 10.53 -14.20
N THR A 26 -4.54 11.55 -13.64
CA THR A 26 -4.55 12.91 -14.18
C THR A 26 -4.47 13.94 -13.06
N PRO A 27 -4.00 15.18 -13.35
CA PRO A 27 -4.07 16.29 -12.40
C PRO A 27 -5.49 16.56 -11.85
N GLU A 28 -6.52 16.37 -12.68
CA GLU A 28 -7.91 16.54 -12.26
C GLU A 28 -8.33 15.50 -11.22
N GLN A 29 -8.00 14.22 -11.45
CA GLN A 29 -8.26 13.17 -10.47
C GLN A 29 -7.50 13.43 -9.15
N ALA A 30 -6.27 13.96 -9.24
CA ALA A 30 -5.50 14.31 -8.05
C ALA A 30 -6.19 15.41 -7.23
N ARG A 31 -6.73 16.44 -7.86
CA ARG A 31 -7.50 17.48 -7.18
C ARG A 31 -8.78 16.94 -6.55
N ILE A 32 -9.48 16.01 -7.22
CA ILE A 32 -10.66 15.34 -6.66
C ILE A 32 -10.27 14.56 -5.40
N ALA A 33 -9.17 13.83 -5.44
CA ALA A 33 -8.66 13.06 -4.29
C ALA A 33 -8.29 13.98 -3.11
N GLU A 34 -7.56 15.07 -3.38
CA GLU A 34 -7.20 16.06 -2.36
C GLU A 34 -8.44 16.73 -1.75
N ALA A 35 -9.39 17.16 -2.58
CA ALA A 35 -10.65 17.76 -2.12
C ALA A 35 -11.48 16.78 -1.27
N ALA A 36 -11.41 15.48 -1.53
CA ALA A 36 -12.05 14.44 -0.74
C ALA A 36 -11.38 14.19 0.62
N GLY A 37 -10.18 14.72 0.85
CA GLY A 37 -9.42 14.55 2.07
C GLY A 37 -8.40 13.41 2.04
N ALA A 38 -7.96 12.97 0.87
CA ALA A 38 -6.85 12.03 0.75
C ALA A 38 -5.60 12.59 1.44
N CYS A 39 -4.84 11.74 2.12
CA CYS A 39 -3.58 12.13 2.77
C CYS A 39 -2.40 12.13 1.81
N ALA A 40 -2.50 11.42 0.69
CA ALA A 40 -1.54 11.36 -0.40
C ALA A 40 -2.22 10.82 -1.65
N VAL A 41 -1.60 10.98 -2.81
CA VAL A 41 -2.00 10.34 -4.05
C VAL A 41 -0.88 9.47 -4.61
N MET A 42 -1.25 8.42 -5.34
CA MET A 42 -0.34 7.57 -6.10
C MET A 42 -0.50 7.92 -7.58
N ALA A 43 0.54 8.47 -8.17
CA ALA A 43 0.54 8.86 -9.58
C ALA A 43 0.83 7.65 -10.47
N LEU A 44 -0.10 7.31 -11.35
CA LEU A 44 -0.03 6.19 -12.29
C LEU A 44 -0.56 6.60 -13.66
N GLU A 45 0.04 6.14 -14.75
CA GLU A 45 -0.55 6.27 -16.09
C GLU A 45 -1.79 5.39 -16.25
N ARG A 46 -1.79 4.24 -15.59
CA ARG A 46 -2.89 3.28 -15.58
C ARG A 46 -3.13 2.77 -14.17
N ILE A 47 -4.36 2.78 -13.73
CA ILE A 47 -4.77 2.16 -12.48
C ILE A 47 -4.69 0.62 -12.59
N PRO A 48 -4.62 -0.12 -11.47
CA PRO A 48 -4.42 -1.57 -11.50
C PRO A 48 -5.41 -2.34 -12.37
N ALA A 49 -6.68 -1.96 -12.41
CA ALA A 49 -7.68 -2.59 -13.28
C ALA A 49 -7.34 -2.47 -14.77
N ASP A 50 -6.85 -1.31 -15.20
CA ASP A 50 -6.45 -1.08 -16.58
C ASP A 50 -5.14 -1.81 -16.91
N ILE A 51 -4.23 -1.94 -15.94
CA ILE A 51 -3.01 -2.76 -16.08
C ILE A 51 -3.38 -4.22 -16.33
N ARG A 52 -4.34 -4.77 -15.57
CA ARG A 52 -4.82 -6.15 -15.78
C ARG A 52 -5.46 -6.34 -17.16
N ALA A 53 -6.31 -5.40 -17.56
CA ALA A 53 -7.01 -5.46 -18.84
C ALA A 53 -6.07 -5.35 -20.04
N ALA A 54 -5.04 -4.52 -19.95
CA ALA A 54 -4.07 -4.33 -21.02
C ALA A 54 -3.10 -5.52 -21.18
N GLY A 55 -2.78 -6.20 -20.08
CA GLY A 55 -1.75 -7.24 -20.05
C GLY A 55 -0.36 -6.72 -20.38
N GLY A 56 0.55 -7.63 -20.70
CA GLY A 56 1.92 -7.29 -21.09
C GLY A 56 2.79 -6.80 -19.93
N VAL A 57 3.85 -6.06 -20.25
CA VAL A 57 4.82 -5.53 -19.28
C VAL A 57 4.40 -4.14 -18.82
N SER A 58 4.08 -4.02 -17.55
CA SER A 58 3.81 -2.72 -16.89
C SER A 58 5.08 -2.14 -16.31
N ARG A 59 5.37 -0.89 -16.64
CA ARG A 59 6.59 -0.16 -16.26
C ARG A 59 6.25 1.08 -15.44
N MET A 60 7.28 1.73 -14.90
CA MET A 60 7.18 3.06 -14.29
C MET A 60 6.47 4.04 -15.24
N SER A 61 5.64 4.90 -14.68
CA SER A 61 4.93 5.95 -15.42
C SER A 61 5.86 7.07 -15.90
N ASP A 62 5.43 7.79 -16.94
CA ASP A 62 6.18 8.92 -17.51
C ASP A 62 6.43 9.99 -16.43
N PRO A 63 7.70 10.41 -16.23
CA PRO A 63 8.04 11.47 -15.28
C PRO A 63 7.33 12.80 -15.51
N LYS A 64 7.00 13.15 -16.77
CA LYS A 64 6.27 14.37 -17.09
C LYS A 64 4.83 14.31 -16.57
N MET A 65 4.19 13.15 -16.68
CA MET A 65 2.85 12.93 -16.11
C MET A 65 2.89 13.03 -14.58
N ILE A 66 3.87 12.41 -13.95
CA ILE A 66 4.04 12.46 -12.49
C ILE A 66 4.22 13.90 -12.01
N LYS A 67 5.09 14.69 -12.68
CA LYS A 67 5.30 16.11 -12.37
C LYS A 67 4.02 16.93 -12.51
N GLY A 68 3.21 16.67 -13.52
CA GLY A 68 1.90 17.34 -13.69
C GLY A 68 0.95 17.08 -12.51
N ILE A 69 1.02 15.89 -11.91
CA ILE A 69 0.27 15.57 -10.69
C ILE A 69 0.88 16.28 -9.48
N GLN A 70 2.22 16.28 -9.33
CA GLN A 70 2.91 17.01 -8.26
C GLN A 70 2.55 18.50 -8.24
N GLU A 71 2.45 19.13 -9.41
CA GLU A 71 2.05 20.53 -9.56
C GLU A 71 0.57 20.81 -9.25
N ALA A 72 -0.27 19.78 -9.32
CA ALA A 72 -1.72 19.92 -9.17
C ALA A 72 -2.22 19.89 -7.72
N VAL A 73 -1.46 19.34 -6.79
CA VAL A 73 -1.87 19.10 -5.40
C VAL A 73 -0.80 19.55 -4.41
N SER A 74 -1.24 19.82 -3.16
CA SER A 74 -0.35 20.16 -2.05
C SER A 74 -0.03 18.97 -1.14
N ILE A 75 -0.78 17.88 -1.26
CA ILE A 75 -0.53 16.65 -0.52
C ILE A 75 0.60 15.83 -1.15
N PRO A 76 1.26 14.95 -0.39
CA PRO A 76 2.33 14.10 -0.92
C PRO A 76 1.92 13.28 -2.15
N VAL A 77 2.86 13.13 -3.07
CA VAL A 77 2.70 12.32 -4.28
C VAL A 77 3.64 11.12 -4.22
N MET A 78 3.08 9.93 -4.39
CA MET A 78 3.80 8.68 -4.51
C MET A 78 3.87 8.25 -5.99
N ALA A 79 4.87 7.46 -6.33
CA ALA A 79 4.93 6.79 -7.63
C ALA A 79 5.50 5.37 -7.46
N LYS A 80 5.21 4.51 -8.44
CA LYS A 80 5.64 3.11 -8.43
C LYS A 80 6.86 2.88 -9.30
N CYS A 81 7.80 2.06 -8.80
CA CYS A 81 8.84 1.43 -9.61
C CYS A 81 8.64 -0.08 -9.60
N ARG A 82 9.21 -0.75 -10.60
CA ARG A 82 9.20 -2.22 -10.68
C ARG A 82 10.08 -2.83 -9.59
N ILE A 83 9.71 -3.99 -9.09
CA ILE A 83 10.52 -4.75 -8.13
C ILE A 83 11.92 -4.96 -8.70
N GLY A 84 12.96 -4.60 -7.94
CA GLY A 84 14.36 -4.72 -8.29
C GLY A 84 14.90 -3.66 -9.25
N HIS A 85 14.05 -2.81 -9.80
CA HIS A 85 14.48 -1.80 -10.78
C HIS A 85 15.00 -0.52 -10.12
N PHE A 86 16.21 -0.58 -9.58
CA PHE A 86 16.79 0.54 -8.85
C PHE A 86 17.00 1.82 -9.71
N VAL A 87 17.12 1.69 -11.05
CA VAL A 87 17.23 2.87 -11.93
C VAL A 87 15.90 3.60 -12.05
N GLU A 88 14.75 2.91 -12.10
CA GLU A 88 13.44 3.55 -12.01
C GLU A 88 13.30 4.33 -10.69
N ALA A 89 13.76 3.75 -9.58
CA ALA A 89 13.77 4.44 -8.29
C ALA A 89 14.68 5.68 -8.30
N GLN A 90 15.85 5.62 -8.94
CA GLN A 90 16.74 6.77 -9.11
C GLN A 90 16.08 7.90 -9.92
N ILE A 91 15.33 7.55 -10.97
CA ILE A 91 14.56 8.52 -11.76
C ILE A 91 13.51 9.20 -10.90
N LEU A 92 12.75 8.42 -10.11
CA LEU A 92 11.73 8.96 -9.22
C LEU A 92 12.31 9.86 -8.13
N GLU A 93 13.43 9.48 -7.52
CA GLU A 93 14.14 10.33 -6.56
C GLU A 93 14.65 11.63 -7.23
N ALA A 94 15.11 11.56 -8.47
CA ALA A 94 15.60 12.71 -9.21
C ALA A 94 14.51 13.74 -9.57
N ILE A 95 13.26 13.31 -9.65
CA ILE A 95 12.10 14.21 -9.84
C ILE A 95 11.45 14.61 -8.50
N GLU A 96 12.12 14.36 -7.40
CA GLU A 96 11.71 14.75 -6.05
C GLU A 96 10.36 14.18 -5.62
N ILE A 97 10.11 12.91 -5.98
CA ILE A 97 8.91 12.20 -5.51
C ILE A 97 8.92 12.08 -3.97
N ASP A 98 7.78 12.18 -3.33
CA ASP A 98 7.69 12.13 -1.86
C ASP A 98 7.85 10.70 -1.31
N TYR A 99 7.33 9.69 -2.01
CA TYR A 99 7.44 8.27 -1.65
C TYR A 99 7.55 7.42 -2.90
N ILE A 100 8.32 6.34 -2.83
CA ILE A 100 8.40 5.33 -3.89
C ILE A 100 7.75 4.03 -3.41
N ASP A 101 6.82 3.51 -4.19
CA ASP A 101 6.26 2.15 -4.00
C ASP A 101 6.99 1.18 -4.94
N GLU A 102 7.86 0.34 -4.37
CA GLU A 102 8.44 -0.80 -5.09
C GLU A 102 7.37 -1.89 -5.19
N SER A 103 6.72 -1.97 -6.35
CA SER A 103 5.38 -2.51 -6.45
C SER A 103 5.27 -3.75 -7.33
N GLU A 104 4.60 -4.76 -6.78
CA GLU A 104 4.14 -5.96 -7.48
C GLU A 104 3.03 -5.69 -8.52
N VAL A 105 2.41 -4.51 -8.48
CA VAL A 105 1.41 -4.07 -9.48
C VAL A 105 2.05 -3.93 -10.86
N LEU A 106 3.29 -3.44 -10.91
CA LEU A 106 4.09 -3.40 -12.11
C LEU A 106 4.76 -4.77 -12.36
N SER A 107 5.20 -5.01 -13.59
CA SER A 107 5.93 -6.23 -13.92
C SER A 107 7.30 -6.21 -13.25
N PRO A 108 7.71 -7.24 -12.50
CA PRO A 108 9.03 -7.28 -11.89
C PRO A 108 10.16 -7.12 -12.92
N ALA A 109 11.20 -6.39 -12.55
CA ALA A 109 12.44 -6.30 -13.34
C ALA A 109 13.48 -7.30 -12.86
N ASP A 110 13.36 -7.74 -11.61
CA ASP A 110 14.20 -8.74 -10.99
C ASP A 110 13.30 -9.72 -10.23
N ASP A 111 13.51 -11.00 -10.38
CA ASP A 111 12.74 -12.07 -9.74
C ASP A 111 13.41 -12.61 -8.47
N VAL A 112 14.63 -12.14 -8.16
CA VAL A 112 15.42 -12.53 -7.01
C VAL A 112 15.64 -11.38 -6.04
N TYR A 113 16.08 -10.22 -6.54
CA TYR A 113 16.51 -9.09 -5.70
C TYR A 113 15.50 -7.95 -5.69
N HIS A 114 15.20 -7.46 -4.49
CA HIS A 114 14.56 -6.18 -4.27
C HIS A 114 15.60 -5.06 -4.24
N ILE A 115 15.14 -3.82 -4.38
CA ILE A 115 15.99 -2.64 -4.32
C ILE A 115 16.60 -2.51 -2.92
N ASP A 116 17.90 -2.22 -2.84
CA ASP A 116 18.55 -1.77 -1.61
C ASP A 116 18.14 -0.31 -1.33
N LYS A 117 17.10 -0.15 -0.53
CA LYS A 117 16.46 1.13 -0.19
C LYS A 117 17.35 2.00 0.71
N THR A 118 18.39 1.40 1.29
CA THR A 118 19.37 2.14 2.11
C THR A 118 20.23 3.12 1.31
N LYS A 119 20.21 3.00 -0.01
CA LYS A 119 20.94 3.88 -0.93
C LYS A 119 20.16 5.14 -1.34
N PHE A 120 18.89 5.23 -0.92
CA PHE A 120 18.00 6.33 -1.28
C PHE A 120 17.68 7.21 -0.08
N LYS A 121 17.36 8.47 -0.35
CA LYS A 121 16.86 9.42 0.66
C LYS A 121 15.34 9.37 0.81
N VAL A 122 14.63 9.07 -0.26
CA VAL A 122 13.18 9.00 -0.32
C VAL A 122 12.66 7.78 0.46
N PRO A 123 11.53 7.89 1.20
CA PRO A 123 10.92 6.74 1.86
C PRO A 123 10.29 5.77 0.85
N PHE A 124 10.43 4.47 1.13
CA PHE A 124 9.86 3.39 0.32
C PHE A 124 8.67 2.73 1.00
N VAL A 125 7.67 2.42 0.17
CA VAL A 125 6.51 1.58 0.49
C VAL A 125 6.69 0.22 -0.20
N CYS A 126 6.37 -0.86 0.50
CA CYS A 126 6.38 -2.21 -0.07
C CYS A 126 5.13 -3.00 0.34
N GLY A 127 4.67 -3.86 -0.54
CA GLY A 127 3.63 -4.84 -0.25
C GLY A 127 4.17 -6.06 0.50
N ALA A 128 3.34 -6.63 1.38
CA ALA A 128 3.62 -7.89 2.06
C ALA A 128 2.32 -8.68 2.28
N ARG A 129 2.43 -10.01 2.24
CA ARG A 129 1.31 -10.94 2.49
C ARG A 129 1.30 -11.46 3.92
N ASP A 130 2.47 -11.44 4.57
CA ASP A 130 2.73 -12.04 5.87
C ASP A 130 3.86 -11.30 6.60
N LEU A 131 4.11 -11.68 7.85
CA LEU A 131 5.12 -11.07 8.70
C LEU A 131 6.54 -11.25 8.14
N GLY A 132 6.87 -12.44 7.64
CA GLY A 132 8.20 -12.71 7.09
C GLY A 132 8.51 -11.80 5.91
N GLU A 133 7.60 -11.68 4.97
CA GLU A 133 7.74 -10.80 3.81
C GLU A 133 7.86 -9.33 4.23
N ALA A 134 7.03 -8.87 5.19
CA ALA A 134 7.11 -7.51 5.72
C ALA A 134 8.47 -7.21 6.35
N LEU A 135 8.97 -8.09 7.22
CA LEU A 135 10.25 -7.88 7.89
C LEU A 135 11.44 -7.94 6.93
N ARG A 136 11.38 -8.75 5.87
CA ARG A 136 12.39 -8.70 4.80
C ARG A 136 12.42 -7.36 4.08
N ARG A 137 11.27 -6.82 3.72
CA ARG A 137 11.18 -5.47 3.09
C ARG A 137 11.69 -4.38 4.03
N ILE A 138 11.35 -4.46 5.32
CA ILE A 138 11.85 -3.52 6.35
C ILE A 138 13.38 -3.64 6.51
N ALA A 139 13.92 -4.85 6.48
CA ALA A 139 15.37 -5.09 6.52
C ALA A 139 16.10 -4.43 5.35
N GLU A 140 15.47 -4.36 4.18
CA GLU A 140 15.99 -3.68 3.00
C GLU A 140 15.83 -2.15 3.05
N GLY A 141 15.13 -1.62 4.05
CA GLY A 141 14.94 -0.19 4.27
C GLY A 141 13.54 0.36 3.95
N ALA A 142 12.53 -0.48 3.78
CA ALA A 142 11.15 -0.01 3.63
C ALA A 142 10.70 0.76 4.88
N SER A 143 10.08 1.92 4.68
CA SER A 143 9.56 2.80 5.73
C SER A 143 8.07 2.64 5.98
N MET A 144 7.39 1.90 5.11
CA MET A 144 5.96 1.63 5.16
C MET A 144 5.68 0.27 4.52
N ILE A 145 4.77 -0.47 5.12
CA ILE A 145 4.24 -1.73 4.59
C ILE A 145 2.76 -1.53 4.24
N ARG A 146 2.31 -2.22 3.23
CA ARG A 146 0.90 -2.40 2.89
C ARG A 146 0.60 -3.86 2.60
N THR A 147 -0.65 -4.29 2.74
CA THR A 147 -1.05 -5.59 2.19
C THR A 147 -0.86 -5.58 0.67
N LYS A 148 -0.48 -6.70 0.08
CA LYS A 148 -0.49 -6.84 -1.38
C LYS A 148 -1.92 -6.84 -1.91
N GLY A 149 -2.80 -7.66 -1.32
CA GLY A 149 -4.14 -7.86 -1.85
C GLY A 149 -4.09 -8.39 -3.30
N GLU A 150 -5.14 -8.16 -4.05
CA GLU A 150 -5.14 -8.29 -5.51
C GLU A 150 -5.66 -6.98 -6.12
N PRO A 151 -4.75 -6.03 -6.42
CA PRO A 151 -5.10 -4.72 -6.95
C PRO A 151 -5.87 -4.78 -8.27
N GLY A 152 -6.83 -3.89 -8.43
CA GLY A 152 -7.64 -3.79 -9.64
C GLY A 152 -8.78 -4.80 -9.76
N THR A 153 -9.01 -5.63 -8.74
CA THR A 153 -10.09 -6.60 -8.73
C THR A 153 -11.40 -6.06 -8.14
N GLY A 154 -11.32 -5.08 -7.24
CA GLY A 154 -12.49 -4.63 -6.46
C GLY A 154 -12.98 -5.69 -5.46
N ASP A 155 -12.21 -6.75 -5.24
CA ASP A 155 -12.46 -7.81 -4.27
C ASP A 155 -11.43 -7.73 -3.14
N VAL A 156 -11.88 -7.46 -1.93
CA VAL A 156 -11.04 -7.20 -0.77
C VAL A 156 -10.53 -8.47 -0.09
N VAL A 157 -10.98 -9.65 -0.51
CA VAL A 157 -10.74 -10.93 0.19
C VAL A 157 -9.24 -11.22 0.39
N GLN A 158 -8.40 -10.94 -0.59
CA GLN A 158 -6.94 -11.16 -0.48
C GLN A 158 -6.29 -10.18 0.52
N ALA A 159 -6.68 -8.91 0.51
CA ALA A 159 -6.21 -7.94 1.49
C ALA A 159 -6.60 -8.34 2.92
N VAL A 160 -7.82 -8.85 3.11
CA VAL A 160 -8.28 -9.39 4.39
C VAL A 160 -7.43 -10.58 4.83
N ARG A 161 -7.14 -11.52 3.94
CA ARG A 161 -6.27 -12.67 4.24
C ARG A 161 -4.89 -12.22 4.69
N HIS A 162 -4.28 -11.29 3.98
CA HIS A 162 -2.94 -10.78 4.29
C HIS A 162 -2.91 -10.04 5.63
N MET A 163 -3.90 -9.19 5.90
CA MET A 163 -3.99 -8.50 7.19
C MET A 163 -4.18 -9.48 8.36
N ARG A 164 -5.05 -10.49 8.18
CA ARG A 164 -5.26 -11.53 9.20
C ARG A 164 -4.03 -12.40 9.41
N ALA A 165 -3.32 -12.78 8.33
CA ALA A 165 -2.07 -13.53 8.42
C ALA A 165 -1.01 -12.74 9.20
N MET A 166 -0.80 -11.48 8.85
CA MET A 166 0.10 -10.56 9.55
C MET A 166 -0.20 -10.51 11.06
N ASN A 167 -1.45 -10.26 11.41
CA ASN A 167 -1.85 -10.14 12.81
C ASN A 167 -1.75 -11.46 13.58
N ALA A 168 -2.03 -12.59 12.94
CA ALA A 168 -1.90 -13.91 13.56
C ALA A 168 -0.43 -14.24 13.85
N GLU A 169 0.47 -13.96 12.90
CA GLU A 169 1.90 -14.18 13.05
C GLU A 169 2.53 -13.24 14.08
N ILE A 170 2.12 -11.98 14.14
CA ILE A 170 2.56 -11.04 15.19
C ILE A 170 2.17 -11.59 16.57
N ARG A 171 0.91 -12.02 16.76
CA ARG A 171 0.47 -12.62 18.03
C ARG A 171 1.25 -13.90 18.37
N ARG A 172 1.54 -14.73 17.36
CA ARG A 172 2.38 -15.91 17.55
C ARG A 172 3.77 -15.54 18.09
N VAL A 173 4.41 -14.57 17.43
CA VAL A 173 5.76 -14.11 17.82
C VAL A 173 5.77 -13.52 19.23
N GLN A 174 4.76 -12.74 19.61
CA GLN A 174 4.63 -12.19 20.95
C GLN A 174 4.58 -13.27 22.06
N ASN A 175 4.05 -14.46 21.74
CA ASN A 175 3.89 -15.56 22.68
C ASN A 175 5.08 -16.55 22.68
N LEU A 176 6.11 -16.33 21.87
CA LEU A 176 7.32 -17.14 21.88
C LEU A 176 8.16 -16.84 23.12
N ARG A 177 8.95 -17.80 23.56
CA ARG A 177 10.00 -17.59 24.54
C ARG A 177 11.21 -16.91 23.85
N GLU A 178 12.01 -16.21 24.62
CA GLU A 178 13.24 -15.56 24.11
C GLU A 178 14.17 -16.51 23.34
N ASP A 179 14.32 -17.74 23.84
CA ASP A 179 15.19 -18.76 23.23
C ASP A 179 14.62 -19.34 21.93
N GLU A 180 13.33 -19.16 21.66
CA GLU A 180 12.66 -19.59 20.42
C GLU A 180 12.79 -18.56 19.27
N LEU A 181 13.18 -17.32 19.56
CA LEU A 181 13.23 -16.23 18.56
C LEU A 181 14.25 -16.51 17.45
N PHE A 182 15.37 -17.15 17.76
CA PHE A 182 16.39 -17.47 16.75
C PHE A 182 15.86 -18.46 15.70
N GLU A 183 15.16 -19.50 16.13
CA GLU A 183 14.57 -20.47 15.19
C GLU A 183 13.40 -19.85 14.41
N ALA A 184 12.56 -19.06 15.06
CA ALA A 184 11.47 -18.35 14.39
C ALA A 184 12.01 -17.37 13.32
N ALA A 185 13.07 -16.62 13.61
CA ALA A 185 13.72 -15.73 12.65
C ALA A 185 14.28 -16.50 11.44
N LYS A 186 14.89 -17.65 11.67
CA LYS A 186 15.39 -18.54 10.62
C LYS A 186 14.25 -19.07 9.73
N GLN A 187 13.14 -19.52 10.35
CA GLN A 187 11.98 -20.02 9.62
C GLN A 187 11.32 -18.92 8.75
N LEU A 188 11.23 -17.71 9.29
CA LEU A 188 10.69 -16.55 8.57
C LEU A 188 11.70 -15.91 7.60
N GLN A 189 12.97 -16.33 7.65
CA GLN A 189 14.08 -15.77 6.86
C GLN A 189 14.24 -14.25 7.07
N VAL A 190 14.27 -13.83 8.33
CA VAL A 190 14.36 -12.42 8.74
C VAL A 190 15.47 -12.18 9.75
N PRO A 191 15.98 -10.94 9.87
CA PRO A 191 16.90 -10.57 10.93
C PRO A 191 16.26 -10.76 12.31
N VAL A 192 16.98 -11.41 13.24
CA VAL A 192 16.48 -11.69 14.59
C VAL A 192 16.12 -10.41 15.35
N ASP A 193 16.85 -9.32 15.15
CA ASP A 193 16.58 -8.05 15.83
C ASP A 193 15.24 -7.44 15.44
N LEU A 194 14.83 -7.57 14.17
CA LEU A 194 13.49 -7.15 13.73
C LEU A 194 12.39 -8.03 14.32
N LEU A 195 12.64 -9.34 14.42
CA LEU A 195 11.68 -10.25 15.06
C LEU A 195 11.56 -9.98 16.57
N ARG A 196 12.68 -9.69 17.24
CA ARG A 196 12.69 -9.28 18.66
C ARG A 196 11.88 -8.00 18.87
N TYR A 197 12.01 -7.02 17.96
CA TYR A 197 11.17 -5.83 18.01
C TYR A 197 9.67 -6.17 17.99
N VAL A 198 9.25 -7.07 17.09
CA VAL A 198 7.85 -7.53 17.00
C VAL A 198 7.42 -8.26 18.27
N HIS A 199 8.29 -9.13 18.80
CA HIS A 199 8.05 -9.85 20.06
C HIS A 199 7.78 -8.89 21.24
N GLU A 200 8.61 -7.87 21.39
CA GLU A 200 8.52 -6.90 22.49
C GLU A 200 7.38 -5.89 22.32
N ASN A 201 7.08 -5.47 21.08
CA ASN A 201 6.16 -4.37 20.81
C ASN A 201 4.79 -4.79 20.25
N GLY A 202 4.64 -6.03 19.79
CA GLY A 202 3.39 -6.54 19.23
C GLY A 202 2.93 -5.86 17.93
N LYS A 203 3.86 -5.26 17.19
CA LYS A 203 3.59 -4.54 15.95
C LYS A 203 4.83 -4.47 15.08
N LEU A 204 4.65 -4.10 13.81
CA LEU A 204 5.76 -3.76 12.92
C LEU A 204 6.46 -2.47 13.37
N PRO A 205 7.77 -2.30 13.08
CA PRO A 205 8.49 -1.05 13.36
C PRO A 205 8.12 0.10 12.40
N VAL A 206 7.24 -0.14 11.45
CA VAL A 206 6.71 0.82 10.48
C VAL A 206 5.20 0.69 10.38
N VAL A 207 4.52 1.69 9.82
CA VAL A 207 3.07 1.64 9.60
C VAL A 207 2.71 0.55 8.58
N ASN A 208 1.53 -0.07 8.78
CA ASN A 208 0.99 -1.10 7.91
C ASN A 208 -0.40 -0.70 7.41
N PHE A 209 -0.51 -0.41 6.12
CA PHE A 209 -1.76 -0.05 5.47
C PHE A 209 -2.43 -1.24 4.78
N ALA A 210 -3.72 -1.14 4.55
CA ALA A 210 -4.44 -2.07 3.69
C ALA A 210 -4.41 -1.59 2.24
N ALA A 211 -4.19 -2.51 1.32
CA ALA A 211 -4.25 -2.27 -0.12
C ALA A 211 -4.75 -3.51 -0.85
N GLY A 212 -5.33 -3.30 -2.02
CA GLY A 212 -5.77 -4.35 -2.94
C GLY A 212 -7.24 -4.72 -2.79
N GLY A 213 -8.07 -4.20 -3.68
CA GLY A 213 -9.47 -4.60 -3.80
C GLY A 213 -10.49 -3.78 -3.01
N VAL A 214 -10.06 -2.73 -2.31
CA VAL A 214 -10.99 -1.81 -1.60
C VAL A 214 -11.81 -1.02 -2.62
N ALA A 215 -13.14 -1.13 -2.56
CA ALA A 215 -14.04 -0.50 -3.51
C ALA A 215 -15.20 0.29 -2.84
N THR A 216 -15.45 0.08 -1.56
CA THR A 216 -16.57 0.66 -0.83
C THR A 216 -16.16 1.25 0.52
N PRO A 217 -16.96 2.15 1.12
CA PRO A 217 -16.75 2.60 2.49
C PRO A 217 -16.70 1.46 3.51
N ALA A 218 -17.54 0.44 3.32
CA ALA A 218 -17.56 -0.74 4.18
C ALA A 218 -16.27 -1.56 4.09
N ASP A 219 -15.69 -1.73 2.89
CA ASP A 219 -14.40 -2.41 2.71
C ASP A 219 -13.30 -1.68 3.47
N ALA A 220 -13.24 -0.35 3.34
CA ALA A 220 -12.25 0.47 4.02
C ALA A 220 -12.38 0.38 5.54
N ALA A 221 -13.59 0.49 6.08
CA ALA A 221 -13.86 0.34 7.50
C ALA A 221 -13.52 -1.08 8.01
N LEU A 222 -13.81 -2.12 7.23
CA LEU A 222 -13.42 -3.50 7.55
C LEU A 222 -11.92 -3.62 7.73
N MET A 223 -11.14 -3.09 6.79
CA MET A 223 -9.68 -3.16 6.88
C MET A 223 -9.14 -2.42 8.11
N MET A 224 -9.71 -1.26 8.43
CA MET A 224 -9.35 -0.51 9.64
C MET A 224 -9.69 -1.27 10.91
N GLN A 225 -10.86 -1.90 11.00
CA GLN A 225 -11.25 -2.74 12.14
C GLN A 225 -10.39 -4.01 12.27
N LEU A 226 -9.83 -4.50 11.16
CA LEU A 226 -8.86 -5.59 11.16
C LEU A 226 -7.44 -5.16 11.57
N GLY A 227 -7.23 -3.88 11.84
CA GLY A 227 -5.96 -3.37 12.35
C GLY A 227 -5.07 -2.66 11.32
N ALA A 228 -5.58 -2.37 10.13
CA ALA A 228 -4.86 -1.50 9.21
C ALA A 228 -4.71 -0.09 9.79
N GLU A 229 -3.60 0.55 9.48
CA GLU A 229 -3.29 1.91 9.97
C GLU A 229 -3.61 3.00 8.94
N GLY A 230 -4.24 2.63 7.87
CA GLY A 230 -4.73 3.45 6.76
C GLY A 230 -5.04 2.55 5.56
N VAL A 231 -5.49 3.15 4.46
CA VAL A 231 -5.98 2.40 3.30
C VAL A 231 -5.45 3.03 2.01
N PHE A 232 -5.00 2.18 1.09
CA PHE A 232 -4.81 2.52 -0.32
C PHE A 232 -6.07 2.14 -1.09
N VAL A 233 -6.55 3.03 -1.95
CA VAL A 233 -7.65 2.75 -2.86
C VAL A 233 -7.20 3.03 -4.29
N GLY A 234 -7.12 1.98 -5.09
CA GLY A 234 -6.73 2.05 -6.49
C GLY A 234 -7.93 2.30 -7.40
N SER A 235 -8.31 1.26 -8.13
CA SER A 235 -9.39 1.34 -9.12
C SER A 235 -10.78 1.65 -8.53
N GLY A 236 -10.98 1.41 -7.24
CA GLY A 236 -12.28 1.54 -6.59
C GLY A 236 -12.91 2.94 -6.59
N ILE A 237 -12.09 4.00 -6.73
CA ILE A 237 -12.60 5.38 -6.81
C ILE A 237 -13.01 5.73 -8.24
N PHE A 238 -12.07 5.79 -9.17
CA PHE A 238 -12.31 6.36 -10.51
C PHE A 238 -12.97 5.38 -11.50
N LYS A 239 -13.13 4.10 -11.12
CA LYS A 239 -13.98 3.13 -11.84
C LYS A 239 -15.41 3.04 -11.27
N SER A 240 -15.79 3.93 -10.37
CA SER A 240 -17.14 3.98 -9.80
C SER A 240 -18.01 5.06 -10.49
N GLY A 241 -19.32 4.98 -10.25
CA GLY A 241 -20.30 5.89 -10.85
C GLY A 241 -20.22 7.34 -10.37
N ASN A 242 -19.71 7.59 -9.14
CA ASN A 242 -19.53 8.92 -8.58
C ASN A 242 -18.21 8.99 -7.80
N PRO A 243 -17.06 9.20 -8.47
CA PRO A 243 -15.75 9.16 -7.84
C PRO A 243 -15.57 10.17 -6.70
N ALA A 244 -15.99 11.41 -6.87
CA ALA A 244 -15.81 12.46 -5.86
C ALA A 244 -16.57 12.14 -4.55
N LYS A 245 -17.84 11.75 -4.66
CA LYS A 245 -18.65 11.38 -3.49
C LYS A 245 -18.12 10.10 -2.82
N ARG A 246 -17.72 9.10 -3.61
CA ARG A 246 -17.15 7.85 -3.10
C ARG A 246 -15.82 8.08 -2.40
N ALA A 247 -14.94 8.88 -2.97
CA ALA A 247 -13.67 9.24 -2.34
C ALA A 247 -13.88 9.87 -0.96
N ALA A 248 -14.75 10.87 -0.87
CA ALA A 248 -15.07 11.53 0.41
C ALA A 248 -15.70 10.55 1.42
N ALA A 249 -16.60 9.68 0.97
CA ALA A 249 -17.22 8.66 1.83
C ALA A 249 -16.20 7.66 2.38
N ILE A 250 -15.25 7.22 1.56
CA ILE A 250 -14.17 6.31 1.98
C ILE A 250 -13.25 6.99 3.00
N VAL A 251 -12.85 8.24 2.77
CA VAL A 251 -12.01 9.01 3.72
C VAL A 251 -12.70 9.09 5.08
N GLN A 252 -13.97 9.47 5.12
CA GLN A 252 -14.73 9.57 6.37
C GLN A 252 -14.93 8.21 7.06
N SER A 253 -15.11 7.14 6.28
CA SER A 253 -15.24 5.78 6.81
C SER A 253 -13.94 5.27 7.42
N VAL A 254 -12.80 5.63 6.89
CA VAL A 254 -11.49 5.33 7.47
C VAL A 254 -11.29 6.08 8.79
N THR A 255 -11.65 7.36 8.85
CA THR A 255 -11.55 8.15 10.06
C THR A 255 -12.49 7.66 11.17
N ASN A 256 -13.69 7.23 10.81
CA ASN A 256 -14.76 6.86 11.73
C ASN A 256 -15.15 5.37 11.60
N TYR A 257 -14.18 4.50 11.43
CA TYR A 257 -14.40 3.11 11.03
C TYR A 257 -15.19 2.25 12.02
N THR A 258 -15.42 2.72 13.24
CA THR A 258 -16.24 2.05 14.27
C THR A 258 -17.65 2.60 14.37
N ASP A 259 -17.97 3.71 13.67
CA ASP A 259 -19.32 4.29 13.66
C ASP A 259 -20.18 3.71 12.54
N ALA A 260 -20.84 2.58 12.82
CA ALA A 260 -21.69 1.90 11.84
C ALA A 260 -22.84 2.78 11.32
N LYS A 261 -23.39 3.69 12.15
CA LYS A 261 -24.47 4.58 11.73
C LYS A 261 -23.96 5.62 10.72
N LEU A 262 -22.80 6.18 10.95
CA LEU A 262 -22.16 7.09 10.00
C LEU A 262 -21.80 6.35 8.71
N ILE A 263 -21.20 5.17 8.79
CA ILE A 263 -20.83 4.37 7.61
C ILE A 263 -22.07 4.02 6.78
N ALA A 264 -23.19 3.70 7.41
CA ALA A 264 -24.46 3.46 6.72
C ALA A 264 -24.89 4.69 5.89
N ARG A 265 -24.91 5.89 6.49
CA ARG A 265 -25.21 7.14 5.76
C ARG A 265 -24.20 7.43 4.64
N LEU A 266 -22.92 7.20 4.88
CA LEU A 266 -21.87 7.42 3.88
C LEU A 266 -21.95 6.46 2.71
N SER A 267 -22.63 5.34 2.88
CA SER A 267 -22.80 4.31 1.84
C SER A 267 -24.02 4.57 0.92
N GLU A 268 -24.82 5.58 1.24
CA GLU A 268 -26.04 5.90 0.48
C GLU A 268 -25.72 6.71 -0.79
N ASP A 269 -26.41 6.39 -1.88
CA ASP A 269 -26.39 7.14 -3.14
C ASP A 269 -24.98 7.43 -3.71
N LEU A 270 -24.07 6.47 -3.63
CA LEU A 270 -22.71 6.57 -4.15
C LEU A 270 -22.58 6.29 -5.65
N GLY A 271 -23.68 5.93 -6.30
CA GLY A 271 -23.65 5.37 -7.65
C GLY A 271 -23.11 3.93 -7.64
N GLU A 272 -22.90 3.38 -8.82
CA GLU A 272 -22.38 2.02 -8.95
C GLU A 272 -20.93 1.92 -8.44
N ALA A 273 -20.65 0.91 -7.63
CA ALA A 273 -19.28 0.52 -7.33
C ALA A 273 -18.63 -0.08 -8.59
N MET A 274 -17.29 -0.12 -8.62
CA MET A 274 -16.62 -0.86 -9.69
C MET A 274 -17.09 -2.32 -9.70
N VAL A 275 -17.35 -2.86 -10.89
CA VAL A 275 -17.83 -4.25 -11.04
C VAL A 275 -16.76 -5.24 -10.55
N GLY A 276 -15.51 -4.99 -10.91
CA GLY A 276 -14.39 -5.80 -10.45
C GLY A 276 -14.31 -7.19 -11.07
N ILE A 277 -13.48 -8.02 -10.46
CA ILE A 277 -13.20 -9.41 -10.88
C ILE A 277 -13.18 -10.26 -9.61
N ASN A 278 -13.98 -11.33 -9.58
CA ASN A 278 -13.98 -12.26 -8.46
C ASN A 278 -12.63 -13.01 -8.37
N GLU A 279 -12.19 -13.36 -7.17
CA GLU A 279 -10.93 -14.07 -6.92
C GLU A 279 -10.76 -15.32 -7.81
N ASN A 280 -11.81 -16.08 -8.01
CA ASN A 280 -11.78 -17.32 -8.81
C ASN A 280 -11.62 -17.09 -10.33
N GLU A 281 -11.77 -15.84 -10.77
CA GLU A 281 -11.65 -15.43 -12.17
C GLU A 281 -10.30 -14.77 -12.47
N ILE A 282 -9.41 -14.63 -11.46
CA ILE A 282 -8.13 -13.95 -11.61
C ILE A 282 -7.14 -14.84 -12.36
N ALA A 283 -6.73 -14.40 -13.54
CA ALA A 283 -5.69 -15.08 -14.33
C ALA A 283 -4.26 -14.77 -13.87
N LEU A 284 -4.04 -13.59 -13.31
CA LEU A 284 -2.74 -13.08 -12.86
C LEU A 284 -2.78 -12.71 -11.40
N LEU A 285 -2.08 -13.45 -10.55
CA LEU A 285 -1.91 -13.16 -9.14
C LEU A 285 -0.72 -12.21 -8.93
N MET A 286 -1.00 -10.91 -8.78
CA MET A 286 0.04 -9.90 -8.55
C MET A 286 0.72 -10.09 -7.19
N ALA A 287 -0.02 -10.56 -6.18
CA ALA A 287 0.51 -10.81 -4.84
C ALA A 287 1.64 -11.86 -4.79
N GLU A 288 1.74 -12.72 -5.81
CA GLU A 288 2.79 -13.72 -5.92
C GLU A 288 4.14 -13.16 -6.41
N ARG A 289 4.15 -11.95 -6.93
CA ARG A 289 5.37 -11.27 -7.39
C ARG A 289 6.22 -10.80 -6.22
N GLY A 290 7.54 -10.93 -6.33
CA GLY A 290 8.49 -10.43 -5.35
C GLY A 290 8.32 -11.09 -3.97
N LYS A 291 8.36 -12.40 -3.91
CA LYS A 291 8.28 -13.19 -2.67
C LYS A 291 9.51 -12.99 -1.79
#